data_82892c25d232b12e60d3e29a431be2be
#
_entry.id   82892c25d232b12e60d3e29a431be2be
#
_cell.length_a   1.000
_cell.length_b   1.000
_cell.length_c   1.000
_cell.angle_alpha   90.00
_cell.angle_beta   90.00
_cell.angle_gamma   90.00
#
_symmetry.space_group_name_H-M   'P 1'
#
loop_
_entity.id
_entity.type
_entity.pdbx_description
1 polymer ?
#
loop_
_entity_poly.entity_id
_entity_poly.type
_entity_poly.pdbx_seq_one_letter_code
_entity_poly.pdbx_strand_id
1 'polypeptide(L)'
;MTGGVPFAADLMSQLDFPLEFDYLHVTRYGQETAGGALSWRSAPWTSVKDRTVIVLDDILDEGVTLAAIVDRVTELGAKACYTAVATDKQNGKQKPLKADFVALSVPDRFLFGYGMDVRGMWRNLPAIYAMKE
;
A
#
# COMPACT_ATOMS: atom_id res chain seq x y z
N MET A 1 4.66 0.53 -5.63
CA MET A 1 4.25 -0.84 -5.94
C MET A 1 5.22 -1.93 -5.50
N THR A 2 6.52 -1.68 -5.52
CA THR A 2 7.51 -2.75 -5.31
C THR A 2 7.25 -3.61 -4.06
N GLY A 3 6.96 -2.99 -2.92
CA GLY A 3 6.66 -3.70 -1.68
C GLY A 3 5.35 -4.47 -1.69
N GLY A 4 4.37 -4.01 -2.44
CA GLY A 4 3.06 -4.63 -2.54
C GLY A 4 2.96 -5.80 -3.51
N VAL A 5 4.03 -6.12 -4.26
CA VAL A 5 4.00 -7.16 -5.31
C VAL A 5 3.63 -8.53 -4.77
N PRO A 6 4.27 -9.06 -3.70
CA PRO A 6 3.91 -10.39 -3.20
C PRO A 6 2.47 -10.45 -2.71
N PHE A 7 2.03 -9.46 -1.96
CA PHE A 7 0.66 -9.40 -1.46
C PHE A 7 -0.36 -9.34 -2.59
N ALA A 8 -0.13 -8.49 -3.58
CA ALA A 8 -1.02 -8.35 -4.73
C ALA A 8 -1.11 -9.66 -5.53
N ALA A 9 0.01 -10.33 -5.76
CA ALA A 9 0.04 -11.60 -6.48
C ALA A 9 -0.72 -12.70 -5.74
N ASP A 10 -0.49 -12.85 -4.45
CA ASP A 10 -1.16 -13.85 -3.63
C ASP A 10 -2.66 -13.58 -3.53
N LEU A 11 -3.05 -12.33 -3.30
CA LEU A 11 -4.46 -11.96 -3.21
C LEU A 11 -5.18 -12.18 -4.53
N MET A 12 -4.62 -11.70 -5.63
CA MET A 12 -5.23 -11.77 -6.96
C MET A 12 -5.51 -13.21 -7.39
N SER A 13 -4.61 -14.15 -7.06
CA SER A 13 -4.79 -15.55 -7.39
C SER A 13 -5.96 -16.21 -6.65
N GLN A 14 -6.46 -15.60 -5.58
CA GLN A 14 -7.58 -16.11 -4.78
C GLN A 14 -8.92 -15.44 -5.12
N LEU A 15 -8.93 -14.46 -6.01
CA LEU A 15 -10.13 -13.76 -6.42
C LEU A 15 -10.73 -14.43 -7.65
N ASP A 16 -11.96 -14.92 -7.52
CA ASP A 16 -12.65 -15.72 -8.54
C ASP A 16 -13.66 -14.88 -9.33
N PHE A 17 -13.20 -13.74 -9.84
CA PHE A 17 -14.04 -12.88 -10.70
C PHE A 17 -13.16 -12.08 -11.66
N PRO A 18 -13.70 -11.61 -12.79
CA PRO A 18 -12.94 -10.77 -13.72
C PRO A 18 -12.52 -9.46 -13.05
N LEU A 19 -11.24 -9.12 -13.19
CA LEU A 19 -10.69 -7.86 -12.69
C LEU A 19 -9.63 -7.35 -13.65
N GLU A 20 -9.37 -6.05 -13.61
CA GLU A 20 -8.22 -5.45 -14.25
C GLU A 20 -7.17 -5.13 -13.20
N PHE A 21 -5.92 -5.45 -13.50
CA PHE A 21 -4.80 -5.19 -12.63
C PHE A 21 -3.95 -4.03 -13.18
N ASP A 22 -3.66 -3.08 -12.32
CA ASP A 22 -2.82 -1.94 -12.65
C ASP A 22 -1.98 -1.56 -11.43
N TYR A 23 -1.09 -0.59 -11.56
CA TYR A 23 -0.25 -0.19 -10.44
C TYR A 23 0.03 1.30 -10.43
N LEU A 24 0.35 1.79 -9.24
CA LEU A 24 0.80 3.14 -8.97
C LEU A 24 2.19 3.10 -8.37
N HIS A 25 2.98 4.13 -8.66
CA HIS A 25 4.24 4.35 -7.96
C HIS A 25 4.27 5.80 -7.46
N VAL A 26 4.20 5.93 -6.15
CA VAL A 26 4.23 7.22 -5.45
C VAL A 26 5.40 7.21 -4.49
N THR A 27 6.21 8.26 -4.51
CA THR A 27 7.32 8.44 -3.58
C THR A 27 7.19 9.78 -2.88
N ARG A 28 7.68 9.85 -1.63
CA ARG A 28 7.81 11.12 -0.91
C ARG A 28 9.15 11.77 -1.23
N TYR A 29 9.12 13.07 -1.48
CA TYR A 29 10.32 13.90 -1.50
C TYR A 29 10.66 14.32 -0.07
N GLY A 30 11.97 14.18 0.30
CA GLY A 30 12.46 14.61 1.59
C GLY A 30 12.19 13.60 2.69
N GLN A 31 13.23 12.92 3.14
CA GLN A 31 13.15 11.90 4.20
C GLN A 31 12.91 12.48 5.60
N GLU A 32 12.94 13.81 5.76
CA GLU A 32 13.06 14.45 7.06
C GLU A 32 11.86 15.27 7.52
N THR A 33 10.83 15.46 6.70
CA THR A 33 9.69 16.27 7.13
C THR A 33 8.37 15.52 6.96
N ALA A 34 7.63 15.44 8.05
CA ALA A 34 6.20 15.17 8.00
C ALA A 34 5.56 16.19 7.06
N GLY A 35 5.11 15.77 5.88
CA GLY A 35 4.50 16.66 4.88
C GLY A 35 5.31 16.89 3.62
N GLY A 36 6.34 16.09 3.36
CA GLY A 36 7.05 16.10 2.08
C GLY A 36 6.09 15.89 0.91
N ALA A 37 6.27 16.65 -0.18
CA ALA A 37 5.46 16.52 -1.38
C ALA A 37 5.53 15.11 -1.95
N LEU A 38 4.38 14.56 -2.36
CA LEU A 38 4.31 13.27 -3.02
C LEU A 38 4.69 13.41 -4.49
N SER A 39 5.52 12.51 -4.97
CA SER A 39 5.88 12.40 -6.38
C SER A 39 5.21 11.19 -6.99
N TRP A 40 4.40 11.43 -8.02
CA TRP A 40 3.71 10.41 -8.78
C TRP A 40 4.61 9.96 -9.93
N ARG A 41 5.31 8.85 -9.74
CA ARG A 41 6.19 8.29 -10.78
C ARG A 41 5.44 7.48 -11.82
N SER A 42 4.32 6.94 -11.43
CA SER A 42 3.45 6.18 -12.33
C SER A 42 2.00 6.38 -11.91
N ALA A 43 1.15 6.70 -12.86
CA ALA A 43 -0.30 6.79 -12.69
C ALA A 43 -0.97 5.55 -13.31
N PRO A 44 -2.21 5.23 -12.94
CA PRO A 44 -2.91 4.10 -13.55
C PRO A 44 -3.05 4.28 -15.05
N TRP A 45 -2.78 3.24 -15.80
CA TRP A 45 -3.02 3.19 -17.25
C TRP A 45 -4.50 3.01 -17.58
N THR A 46 -5.19 2.27 -16.72
CA THR A 46 -6.62 2.00 -16.85
C THR A 46 -7.41 3.14 -16.26
N SER A 47 -8.46 3.58 -16.97
CA SER A 47 -9.38 4.55 -16.40
C SER A 47 -10.13 3.95 -15.22
N VAL A 48 -10.17 4.67 -14.10
CA VAL A 48 -10.91 4.27 -12.89
C VAL A 48 -12.31 4.89 -12.84
N LYS A 49 -12.67 5.71 -13.83
CA LYS A 49 -13.96 6.40 -13.87
C LYS A 49 -15.13 5.42 -13.82
N ASP A 50 -16.05 5.66 -12.92
CA ASP A 50 -17.26 4.87 -12.68
C ASP A 50 -16.99 3.40 -12.28
N ARG A 51 -15.76 3.11 -11.83
CA ARG A 51 -15.35 1.77 -11.42
C ARG A 51 -15.19 1.65 -9.91
N THR A 52 -15.36 0.44 -9.41
CA THR A 52 -14.97 0.09 -8.05
C THR A 52 -13.50 -0.30 -8.06
N VAL A 53 -12.72 0.36 -7.22
CA VAL A 53 -11.26 0.20 -7.15
C VAL A 53 -10.86 -0.31 -5.78
N ILE A 54 -9.95 -1.26 -5.74
CA ILE A 54 -9.28 -1.68 -4.49
C ILE A 54 -7.80 -1.33 -4.64
N VAL A 55 -7.32 -0.49 -3.73
CA VAL A 55 -5.90 -0.13 -3.65
C VAL A 55 -5.22 -1.10 -2.69
N LEU A 56 -4.16 -1.74 -3.16
CA LEU A 56 -3.38 -2.72 -2.39
C LEU A 56 -2.04 -2.10 -1.98
N ASP A 57 -1.63 -2.33 -0.75
CA ASP A 57 -0.31 -1.94 -0.28
C ASP A 57 0.26 -2.98 0.69
N ASP A 58 1.56 -2.95 0.90
CA ASP A 58 2.25 -3.87 1.80
C ASP A 58 2.04 -3.51 3.28
N ILE A 59 2.13 -2.23 3.60
CA ILE A 59 2.07 -1.77 4.99
C ILE A 59 1.34 -0.45 5.12
N LEU A 60 0.45 -0.37 6.09
CA LEU A 60 -0.13 0.87 6.57
C LEU A 60 0.66 1.31 7.82
N ASP A 61 1.58 2.23 7.63
CA ASP A 61 2.38 2.81 8.72
C ASP A 61 1.80 4.17 9.15
N GLU A 62 2.18 5.25 8.51
CA GLU A 62 1.62 6.58 8.82
C GLU A 62 0.31 6.86 8.07
N GLY A 63 0.11 6.24 6.92
CA GLY A 63 -1.12 6.30 6.16
C GLY A 63 -1.23 7.51 5.22
N VAL A 64 -0.25 8.39 5.18
CA VAL A 64 -0.30 9.62 4.36
C VAL A 64 -0.30 9.30 2.87
N THR A 65 0.56 8.41 2.44
CA THR A 65 0.64 8.01 1.03
C THR A 65 -0.62 7.30 0.58
N LEU A 66 -1.11 6.35 1.36
CA LEU A 66 -2.32 5.61 1.03
C LEU A 66 -3.55 6.53 0.97
N ALA A 67 -3.67 7.48 1.91
CA ALA A 67 -4.75 8.47 1.90
C ALA A 67 -4.71 9.33 0.64
N ALA A 68 -3.53 9.78 0.22
CA ALA A 68 -3.36 10.56 -1.00
C ALA A 68 -3.73 9.76 -2.26
N ILE A 69 -3.42 8.47 -2.28
CA ILE A 69 -3.82 7.58 -3.39
C ILE A 69 -5.34 7.45 -3.44
N VAL A 70 -6.01 7.23 -2.32
CA VAL A 70 -7.47 7.15 -2.24
C VAL A 70 -8.11 8.46 -2.74
N ASP A 71 -7.60 9.60 -2.30
CA ASP A 71 -8.08 10.90 -2.75
C ASP A 71 -7.92 11.06 -4.26
N ARG A 72 -6.76 10.67 -4.80
CA ARG A 72 -6.50 10.78 -6.23
C ARG A 72 -7.40 9.86 -7.06
N VAL A 73 -7.60 8.64 -6.64
CA VAL A 73 -8.50 7.68 -7.31
C VAL A 73 -9.94 8.21 -7.29
N THR A 74 -10.36 8.79 -6.18
CA THR A 74 -11.68 9.42 -6.05
C THR A 74 -11.84 10.62 -6.98
N GLU A 75 -10.83 11.50 -7.04
CA GLU A 75 -10.81 12.66 -7.96
C GLU A 75 -10.88 12.25 -9.43
N LEU A 76 -10.28 11.11 -9.77
CA LEU A 76 -10.33 10.54 -11.13
C LEU A 76 -11.69 9.93 -11.48
N GLY A 77 -12.65 9.96 -10.57
CA GLY A 77 -14.04 9.60 -10.82
C GLY A 77 -14.40 8.15 -10.48
N ALA A 78 -13.62 7.46 -9.66
CA ALA A 78 -13.99 6.11 -9.21
C ALA A 78 -15.35 6.12 -8.50
N LYS A 79 -16.15 5.10 -8.77
CA LYS A 79 -17.44 4.91 -8.12
C LYS A 79 -17.28 4.61 -6.62
N ALA A 80 -16.30 3.81 -6.28
CA ALA A 80 -15.91 3.46 -4.92
C ALA A 80 -14.42 3.13 -4.89
N CYS A 81 -13.76 3.42 -3.77
CA CYS A 81 -12.36 3.10 -3.56
C CYS A 81 -12.18 2.45 -2.19
N TYR A 82 -11.76 1.21 -2.20
CA TYR A 82 -11.43 0.44 -1.00
C TYR A 82 -9.92 0.28 -0.87
N THR A 83 -9.46 -0.02 0.33
CA THR A 83 -8.04 -0.26 0.62
C THR A 83 -7.85 -1.62 1.27
N ALA A 84 -6.82 -2.33 0.85
CA ALA A 84 -6.41 -3.59 1.46
C ALA A 84 -4.91 -3.58 1.66
N VAL A 85 -4.47 -3.86 2.88
CA VAL A 85 -3.06 -3.88 3.25
C VAL A 85 -2.68 -5.23 3.84
N ALA A 86 -1.46 -5.68 3.53
CA ALA A 86 -0.94 -6.90 4.13
C ALA A 86 -0.72 -6.71 5.63
N THR A 87 -0.23 -5.55 6.03
CA THR A 87 0.06 -5.25 7.45
C THR A 87 -0.43 -3.87 7.84
N ASP A 88 -0.96 -3.76 9.05
CA ASP A 88 -1.27 -2.49 9.71
C ASP A 88 -0.40 -2.37 10.96
N LYS A 89 0.54 -1.42 10.93
CA LYS A 89 1.48 -1.21 12.02
C LYS A 89 0.81 -0.44 13.17
N GLN A 90 0.87 -1.00 14.35
CA GLN A 90 0.31 -0.41 15.57
C GLN A 90 1.31 0.57 16.17
N ASN A 91 1.48 1.74 15.54
CA ASN A 91 2.46 2.74 15.95
C ASN A 91 1.92 3.78 16.94
N GLY A 92 0.68 3.63 17.40
CA GLY A 92 0.06 4.54 18.36
C GLY A 92 -0.30 5.92 17.80
N LYS A 93 -0.03 6.18 16.52
CA LYS A 93 -0.36 7.45 15.88
C LYS A 93 -1.75 7.41 15.28
N GLN A 94 -2.42 8.57 15.27
CA GLN A 94 -3.66 8.73 14.53
C GLN A 94 -3.34 8.79 13.04
N LYS A 95 -3.98 7.92 12.27
CA LYS A 95 -3.78 7.83 10.81
C LYS A 95 -4.89 8.55 10.07
N PRO A 96 -4.60 9.14 8.88
CA PRO A 96 -5.62 9.87 8.10
C PRO A 96 -6.69 8.99 7.49
N LEU A 97 -6.47 7.67 7.47
CA LEU A 97 -7.48 6.71 7.03
C LEU A 97 -7.33 5.41 7.81
N LYS A 98 -8.39 4.62 7.76
CA LYS A 98 -8.40 3.24 8.22
C LYS A 98 -8.52 2.33 7.00
N ALA A 99 -7.67 1.32 6.87
CA ALA A 99 -7.78 0.36 5.77
C ALA A 99 -9.07 -0.46 5.91
N ASP A 100 -9.73 -0.72 4.79
CA ASP A 100 -10.96 -1.51 4.78
C ASP A 100 -10.68 -2.99 5.08
N PHE A 101 -9.55 -3.49 4.57
CA PHE A 101 -9.13 -4.87 4.77
C PHE A 101 -7.68 -4.91 5.25
N VAL A 102 -7.44 -5.61 6.34
CA VAL A 102 -6.12 -5.78 6.95
C VAL A 102 -5.86 -7.26 7.16
N ALA A 103 -4.78 -7.79 6.59
CA ALA A 103 -4.44 -9.19 6.81
C ALA A 103 -3.83 -9.42 8.19
N LEU A 104 -2.89 -8.58 8.59
CA LEU A 104 -2.19 -8.71 9.89
C LEU A 104 -2.03 -7.35 10.57
N SER A 105 -2.34 -7.29 11.85
CA SER A 105 -1.88 -6.19 12.71
C SER A 105 -0.50 -6.55 13.26
N VAL A 106 0.45 -5.61 13.17
CA VAL A 106 1.85 -5.83 13.51
C VAL A 106 2.35 -4.78 14.50
N PRO A 107 3.34 -5.13 15.34
CA PRO A 107 3.88 -4.17 16.31
C PRO A 107 4.66 -3.04 15.62
N ASP A 108 4.91 -1.97 16.37
CA ASP A 108 5.71 -0.82 15.92
C ASP A 108 7.20 -1.17 15.92
N ARG A 109 7.60 -1.95 14.94
CA ARG A 109 8.99 -2.37 14.72
C ARG A 109 9.33 -2.22 13.25
N PHE A 110 10.62 -2.20 12.94
CA PHE A 110 11.04 -2.24 11.55
C PHE A 110 10.79 -3.64 10.98
N LEU A 111 9.94 -3.72 9.97
CA LEU A 111 9.51 -4.97 9.34
C LEU A 111 10.17 -5.14 7.98
N PHE A 112 10.44 -6.37 7.60
CA PHE A 112 10.98 -6.71 6.30
C PHE A 112 10.51 -8.09 5.84
N GLY A 113 10.76 -8.40 4.57
CA GLY A 113 10.25 -9.62 3.94
C GLY A 113 8.85 -9.45 3.38
N TYR A 114 8.40 -10.38 2.62
CA TYR A 114 7.12 -10.38 1.93
C TYR A 114 6.87 -9.07 1.16
N GLY A 115 7.88 -8.64 0.40
CA GLY A 115 7.86 -7.40 -0.38
C GLY A 115 8.55 -6.21 0.28
N MET A 116 8.62 -6.16 1.60
CA MET A 116 9.28 -5.09 2.33
C MET A 116 10.80 -5.31 2.39
N ASP A 117 11.56 -4.24 2.29
CA ASP A 117 13.01 -4.31 2.18
C ASP A 117 13.77 -3.85 3.41
N VAL A 118 15.02 -4.32 3.50
CA VAL A 118 16.10 -3.73 4.29
C VAL A 118 17.20 -3.35 3.29
N ARG A 119 17.44 -2.05 3.11
CA ARG A 119 18.48 -1.54 2.20
C ARG A 119 18.39 -2.13 0.78
N GLY A 120 17.17 -2.22 0.26
CA GLY A 120 16.88 -2.75 -1.08
C GLY A 120 16.87 -4.27 -1.21
N MET A 121 17.10 -5.00 -0.12
CA MET A 121 17.19 -6.46 -0.11
C MET A 121 16.07 -7.08 0.73
N TRP A 122 15.93 -8.39 0.64
CA TRP A 122 15.05 -9.22 1.46
C TRP A 122 13.55 -9.13 1.14
N ARG A 123 13.16 -8.41 0.09
CA ARG A 123 11.77 -8.38 -0.39
C ARG A 123 11.26 -9.78 -0.79
N ASN A 124 12.16 -10.68 -1.13
CA ASN A 124 11.88 -12.02 -1.61
C ASN A 124 11.61 -13.05 -0.51
N LEU A 125 11.75 -12.68 0.75
CA LEU A 125 11.46 -13.61 1.84
C LEU A 125 9.96 -13.94 1.86
N PRO A 126 9.58 -15.21 2.10
CA PRO A 126 8.19 -15.63 2.02
C PRO A 126 7.35 -15.24 3.24
N ALA A 127 7.98 -14.69 4.27
CA ALA A 127 7.32 -14.28 5.49
C ALA A 127 7.74 -12.87 5.90
N ILE A 128 7.01 -12.30 6.85
CA ILE A 128 7.29 -10.99 7.43
C ILE A 128 8.10 -11.19 8.71
N TYR A 129 9.19 -10.45 8.81
CA TYR A 129 10.11 -10.47 9.94
C TYR A 129 10.19 -9.10 10.57
N ALA A 130 10.48 -9.06 11.87
CA ALA A 130 10.78 -7.82 12.57
C ALA A 130 12.27 -7.77 12.89
N MET A 131 12.89 -6.60 12.69
CA MET A 131 14.28 -6.40 13.09
C MET A 131 14.43 -6.60 14.59
N LYS A 132 15.50 -7.26 14.97
CA LYS A 132 15.85 -7.42 16.37
C LYS A 132 16.29 -6.07 16.95
N GLU A 133 15.74 -5.73 18.06
CA GLU A 133 16.12 -4.50 18.77
C GLU A 133 17.53 -4.61 19.37
#